data_284f7817b401e980cd18a3db3315ea97
#
_entry.id   284f7817b401e980cd18a3db3315ea97
#
_cell.length_a   1.000
_cell.length_b   1.000
_cell.length_c   1.000
_cell.angle_alpha   90.00
_cell.angle_beta   90.00
_cell.angle_gamma   90.00
#
_symmetry.space_group_name_H-M   'P 1'
#
loop_
_entity.id
_entity.type
_entity.pdbx_description
1 polymer ?
#
loop_
_entity_poly.entity_id
_entity_poly.type
_entity_poly.pdbx_seq_one_letter_code
_entity_poly.pdbx_strand_id
1 'polypeptide(L)'
;KIENLARDRLCALFGAEHANVQPHSGSQANEAVYLSFLKPGDKIMSQSLNNGGHLSHGDPANISGKYYDVSFYGVDFDSEVLDYGAIEEQARKYKPDLIVCGASAYPREIDFKAFAEIAEDVGARSMADIAHISGLCCTGLHNSPVGVTTYTTSTTHKTLRGPRGGVIMCNKEYAGAIDRAVFPGMQGGPLMHVIAAKA
;
A
#
# COMPACT_ATOMS: atom_id res chain seq x y z
N LYS A 1 -12.19 -7.65 -21.72
CA LYS A 1 -11.14 -7.05 -22.59
C LYS A 1 -10.59 -5.76 -22.00
N ILE A 2 -11.44 -4.77 -21.65
CA ILE A 2 -10.99 -3.44 -21.21
C ILE A 2 -10.28 -3.50 -19.84
N GLU A 3 -10.75 -4.32 -18.94
CA GLU A 3 -10.08 -4.53 -17.64
C GLU A 3 -8.69 -5.17 -17.83
N ASN A 4 -8.57 -6.15 -18.71
CA ASN A 4 -7.26 -6.75 -19.02
C ASN A 4 -6.31 -5.69 -19.56
N LEU A 5 -6.80 -4.81 -20.45
CA LEU A 5 -5.99 -3.70 -20.97
C LEU A 5 -5.50 -2.77 -19.84
N ALA A 6 -6.38 -2.42 -18.89
CA ALA A 6 -5.99 -1.61 -17.74
C ALA A 6 -4.94 -2.32 -16.86
N ARG A 7 -5.11 -3.61 -16.61
CA ARG A 7 -4.14 -4.43 -15.85
C ARG A 7 -2.80 -4.52 -16.56
N ASP A 8 -2.82 -4.84 -17.86
CA ASP A 8 -1.61 -5.00 -18.67
C ASP A 8 -0.81 -3.70 -18.74
N ARG A 9 -1.51 -2.56 -18.91
CA ARG A 9 -0.87 -1.23 -18.91
C ARG A 9 -0.29 -0.86 -17.55
N LEU A 10 -0.99 -1.15 -16.46
CA LEU A 10 -0.49 -0.90 -15.11
C LEU A 10 0.74 -1.77 -14.81
N CYS A 11 0.69 -3.06 -15.16
CA CYS A 11 1.85 -3.94 -15.03
C CYS A 11 3.05 -3.43 -15.85
N ALA A 12 2.82 -3.01 -17.09
CA ALA A 12 3.89 -2.48 -17.94
C ALA A 12 4.46 -1.16 -17.39
N LEU A 13 3.60 -0.28 -16.86
CA LEU A 13 4.01 1.03 -16.35
C LEU A 13 4.92 0.93 -15.11
N PHE A 14 4.63 -0.01 -14.21
CA PHE A 14 5.34 -0.17 -12.94
C PHE A 14 6.29 -1.37 -12.89
N GLY A 15 6.30 -2.22 -13.90
CA GLY A 15 7.06 -3.48 -13.89
C GLY A 15 6.46 -4.54 -12.95
N ALA A 16 5.16 -4.50 -12.69
CA ALA A 16 4.49 -5.43 -11.79
C ALA A 16 4.17 -6.77 -12.46
N GLU A 17 4.25 -7.87 -11.71
CA GLU A 17 3.84 -9.19 -12.20
C GLU A 17 2.32 -9.38 -12.23
N HIS A 18 1.61 -8.73 -11.31
CA HIS A 18 0.14 -8.74 -11.21
C HIS A 18 -0.39 -7.38 -10.78
N ALA A 19 -1.54 -7.03 -11.31
CA ALA A 19 -2.28 -5.83 -10.93
C ALA A 19 -3.77 -6.12 -10.80
N ASN A 20 -4.41 -5.54 -9.76
CA ASN A 20 -5.85 -5.47 -9.62
C ASN A 20 -6.28 -4.00 -9.75
N VAL A 21 -7.18 -3.73 -10.70
CA VAL A 21 -7.65 -2.38 -11.04
C VAL A 21 -9.09 -2.08 -10.58
N GLN A 22 -9.69 -3.01 -9.83
CA GLN A 22 -11.09 -2.93 -9.41
C GLN A 22 -11.35 -2.07 -8.16
N PRO A 23 -10.40 -1.83 -7.22
CA PRO A 23 -10.70 -1.02 -6.05
C PRO A 23 -11.28 0.35 -6.41
N HIS A 24 -12.37 0.73 -5.71
CA HIS A 24 -13.07 2.00 -5.95
C HIS A 24 -12.30 3.20 -5.39
N SER A 25 -11.37 2.98 -4.47
CA SER A 25 -10.54 4.01 -3.83
C SER A 25 -9.21 3.44 -3.34
N GLY A 26 -8.27 4.32 -2.98
CA GLY A 26 -7.02 3.91 -2.33
C GLY A 26 -7.27 3.23 -0.98
N SER A 27 -8.21 3.73 -0.17
CA SER A 27 -8.57 3.10 1.11
C SER A 27 -9.07 1.66 0.91
N GLN A 28 -9.92 1.41 -0.09
CA GLN A 28 -10.38 0.06 -0.41
C GLN A 28 -9.26 -0.82 -0.98
N ALA A 29 -8.29 -0.24 -1.69
CA ALA A 29 -7.11 -0.99 -2.10
C ALA A 29 -6.29 -1.45 -0.88
N ASN A 30 -6.07 -0.56 0.10
CA ASN A 30 -5.38 -0.90 1.35
C ASN A 30 -6.15 -1.96 2.15
N GLU A 31 -7.47 -1.77 2.32
CA GLU A 31 -8.32 -2.73 3.02
C GLU A 31 -8.33 -4.11 2.34
N ALA A 32 -8.32 -4.17 1.01
CA ALA A 32 -8.25 -5.43 0.29
C ALA A 32 -6.92 -6.16 0.56
N VAL A 33 -5.82 -5.44 0.67
CA VAL A 33 -4.54 -6.03 1.09
C VAL A 33 -4.66 -6.59 2.51
N TYR A 34 -5.18 -5.83 3.47
CA TYR A 34 -5.39 -6.31 4.84
C TYR A 34 -6.27 -7.56 4.86
N LEU A 35 -7.44 -7.50 4.23
CA LEU A 35 -8.40 -8.61 4.17
C LEU A 35 -7.83 -9.87 3.49
N SER A 36 -6.81 -9.73 2.64
CA SER A 36 -6.26 -10.86 1.89
C SER A 36 -5.53 -11.88 2.76
N PHE A 37 -5.07 -11.48 3.97
CA PHE A 37 -4.29 -12.36 4.85
C PHE A 37 -4.40 -12.04 6.34
N LEU A 38 -4.82 -10.84 6.75
CA LEU A 38 -5.01 -10.49 8.16
C LEU A 38 -6.40 -10.88 8.67
N LYS A 39 -6.49 -11.07 9.98
CA LYS A 39 -7.71 -11.28 10.74
C LYS A 39 -7.93 -10.10 11.70
N PRO A 40 -9.16 -9.83 12.14
CA PRO A 40 -9.39 -8.85 13.19
C PRO A 40 -8.52 -9.13 14.43
N GLY A 41 -7.80 -8.10 14.90
CA GLY A 41 -6.86 -8.18 16.01
C GLY A 41 -5.40 -8.45 15.61
N ASP A 42 -5.12 -8.80 14.35
CA ASP A 42 -3.75 -8.91 13.86
C ASP A 42 -3.05 -7.53 13.89
N LYS A 43 -1.73 -7.55 13.89
CA LYS A 43 -0.89 -6.38 14.16
C LYS A 43 -0.41 -5.67 12.91
N ILE A 44 -0.67 -4.38 12.83
CA ILE A 44 -0.17 -3.50 11.77
C ILE A 44 0.81 -2.48 12.39
N MET A 45 1.93 -2.25 11.73
CA MET A 45 2.82 -1.12 12.04
C MET A 45 2.83 -0.15 10.85
N SER A 46 2.60 1.14 11.10
CA SER A 46 2.44 2.15 10.05
C SER A 46 2.90 3.53 10.49
N GLN A 47 3.07 4.44 9.53
CA GLN A 47 3.38 5.83 9.84
C GLN A 47 2.17 6.55 10.47
N SER A 48 2.39 7.27 11.57
CA SER A 48 1.32 8.02 12.23
C SER A 48 0.76 9.12 11.33
N LEU A 49 -0.53 9.42 11.48
CA LEU A 49 -1.20 10.48 10.73
C LEU A 49 -0.51 11.83 10.95
N ASN A 50 -0.10 12.14 12.18
CA ASN A 50 0.56 13.38 12.55
C ASN A 50 1.95 13.56 11.92
N ASN A 51 2.59 12.46 11.50
CA ASN A 51 3.88 12.47 10.81
C ASN A 51 3.74 12.23 9.29
N GLY A 52 2.54 12.38 8.73
CA GLY A 52 2.30 12.31 7.31
C GLY A 52 1.68 11.02 6.80
N GLY A 53 1.30 10.09 7.68
CA GLY A 53 0.57 8.86 7.33
C GLY A 53 -0.81 9.13 6.71
N HIS A 54 -1.57 8.07 6.45
CA HIS A 54 -2.93 8.16 5.91
C HIS A 54 -3.93 7.53 6.89
N LEU A 55 -5.18 8.01 6.86
CA LEU A 55 -6.25 7.47 7.72
C LEU A 55 -6.40 5.94 7.58
N SER A 56 -6.33 5.41 6.36
CA SER A 56 -6.44 3.96 6.10
C SER A 56 -5.21 3.14 6.50
N HIS A 57 -4.22 3.75 7.12
CA HIS A 57 -3.05 3.07 7.68
C HIS A 57 -3.20 2.76 9.18
N GLY A 58 -4.42 2.65 9.69
CA GLY A 58 -4.67 2.26 11.06
C GLY A 58 -5.18 3.37 11.98
N ASP A 59 -5.56 4.54 11.46
CA ASP A 59 -6.16 5.60 12.28
C ASP A 59 -7.44 5.11 12.98
N PRO A 60 -7.64 5.41 14.28
CA PRO A 60 -8.81 4.95 15.03
C PRO A 60 -10.17 5.36 14.42
N ALA A 61 -10.22 6.42 13.63
CA ALA A 61 -11.44 6.83 12.92
C ALA A 61 -11.74 5.94 11.69
N ASN A 62 -10.73 5.24 11.17
CA ASN A 62 -10.84 4.37 10.00
C ASN A 62 -11.13 2.92 10.42
N ILE A 63 -11.69 2.14 9.49
CA ILE A 63 -11.95 0.71 9.70
C ILE A 63 -10.67 -0.05 10.07
N SER A 64 -9.51 0.31 9.50
CA SER A 64 -8.23 -0.32 9.80
C SER A 64 -7.84 -0.18 11.28
N GLY A 65 -8.02 0.99 11.88
CA GLY A 65 -7.77 1.19 13.31
C GLY A 65 -8.83 0.60 14.26
N LYS A 66 -10.00 0.19 13.71
CA LYS A 66 -11.06 -0.47 14.49
C LYS A 66 -10.91 -1.99 14.50
N TYR A 67 -10.31 -2.56 13.45
CA TYR A 67 -10.22 -4.01 13.27
C TYR A 67 -8.88 -4.58 13.67
N TYR A 68 -7.79 -3.79 13.58
CA TYR A 68 -6.42 -4.26 13.80
C TYR A 68 -5.80 -3.61 15.04
N ASP A 69 -4.86 -4.30 15.65
CA ASP A 69 -3.96 -3.71 16.64
C ASP A 69 -2.89 -2.92 15.89
N VAL A 70 -2.74 -1.62 16.19
CA VAL A 70 -1.90 -0.73 15.38
C VAL A 70 -0.84 -0.05 16.24
N SER A 71 0.42 -0.19 15.84
CA SER A 71 1.55 0.55 16.37
C SER A 71 2.04 1.57 15.35
N PHE A 72 2.22 2.82 15.76
CA PHE A 72 2.63 3.88 14.86
C PHE A 72 4.12 4.20 15.03
N TYR A 73 4.84 4.31 13.90
CA TYR A 73 6.14 4.95 13.84
C TYR A 73 5.98 6.41 13.34
N GLY A 74 7.00 7.22 13.59
CA GLY A 74 7.04 8.61 13.16
C GLY A 74 8.35 8.97 12.49
N VAL A 75 8.56 10.26 12.32
CA VAL A 75 9.84 10.84 11.94
C VAL A 75 10.63 11.19 13.21
N ASP A 76 11.94 11.23 13.11
CA ASP A 76 12.80 11.77 14.15
C ASP A 76 12.50 13.27 14.35
N PHE A 77 12.45 13.71 15.61
CA PHE A 77 11.97 15.04 15.97
C PHE A 77 12.89 16.16 15.48
N ASP A 78 14.20 15.92 15.48
CA ASP A 78 15.17 16.96 15.15
C ASP A 78 15.46 17.03 13.65
N SER A 79 15.55 15.88 12.99
CA SER A 79 15.88 15.77 11.55
C SER A 79 14.66 15.78 10.63
N GLU A 80 13.47 15.49 11.16
CA GLU A 80 12.20 15.32 10.42
C GLU A 80 12.26 14.24 9.33
N VAL A 81 13.15 13.24 9.50
CA VAL A 81 13.26 12.10 8.59
C VAL A 81 12.91 10.79 9.28
N LEU A 82 12.59 9.76 8.50
CA LEU A 82 12.37 8.41 9.00
C LEU A 82 13.69 7.83 9.52
N ASP A 83 13.70 7.42 10.79
CA ASP A 83 14.81 6.68 11.38
C ASP A 83 14.54 5.18 11.24
N TYR A 84 15.17 4.56 10.24
CA TYR A 84 14.98 3.13 9.94
C TYR A 84 15.48 2.22 11.07
N GLY A 85 16.51 2.65 11.83
CA GLY A 85 16.98 1.90 12.98
C GLY A 85 15.94 1.87 14.12
N ALA A 86 15.33 3.02 14.42
CA ALA A 86 14.25 3.09 15.41
C ALA A 86 13.00 2.30 14.95
N ILE A 87 12.68 2.34 13.65
CA ILE A 87 11.56 1.57 13.06
C ILE A 87 11.84 0.07 13.20
N GLU A 88 13.06 -0.39 12.90
CA GLU A 88 13.47 -1.78 13.05
C GLU A 88 13.36 -2.25 14.52
N GLU A 89 13.87 -1.46 15.45
CA GLU A 89 13.77 -1.78 16.88
C GLU A 89 12.32 -1.88 17.35
N GLN A 90 11.47 -0.96 16.89
CA GLN A 90 10.03 -0.99 17.17
C GLN A 90 9.37 -2.23 16.56
N ALA A 91 9.70 -2.60 15.32
CA ALA A 91 9.17 -3.78 14.65
C ALA A 91 9.55 -5.07 15.40
N ARG A 92 10.79 -5.20 15.83
CA ARG A 92 11.27 -6.35 16.63
C ARG A 92 10.54 -6.50 17.97
N LYS A 93 10.21 -5.40 18.62
CA LYS A 93 9.45 -5.39 19.88
C LYS A 93 7.97 -5.70 19.68
N TYR A 94 7.36 -5.05 18.71
CA TYR A 94 5.91 -5.11 18.46
C TYR A 94 5.51 -6.39 17.73
N LYS A 95 6.37 -6.89 16.82
CA LYS A 95 6.15 -8.06 15.97
C LYS A 95 4.86 -7.94 15.15
N PRO A 96 4.80 -6.99 14.22
CA PRO A 96 3.64 -6.82 13.35
C PRO A 96 3.49 -7.99 12.38
N ASP A 97 2.28 -8.21 11.89
CA ASP A 97 1.99 -9.10 10.77
C ASP A 97 2.14 -8.36 9.43
N LEU A 98 1.98 -7.03 9.47
CA LEU A 98 2.13 -6.13 8.32
C LEU A 98 2.84 -4.83 8.71
N ILE A 99 3.83 -4.44 7.91
CA ILE A 99 4.41 -3.09 7.95
C ILE A 99 3.92 -2.31 6.74
N VAL A 100 3.23 -1.18 7.00
CA VAL A 100 2.75 -0.26 5.98
C VAL A 100 3.71 0.91 5.88
N CYS A 101 4.28 1.13 4.70
CA CYS A 101 5.12 2.28 4.38
C CYS A 101 4.48 3.14 3.29
N GLY A 102 4.94 4.35 3.14
CA GLY A 102 4.30 5.35 2.29
C GLY A 102 3.47 6.34 3.09
N ALA A 103 3.29 7.51 2.54
CA ALA A 103 2.72 8.62 3.25
C ALA A 103 1.89 9.54 2.35
N SER A 104 0.98 10.29 2.98
CA SER A 104 0.24 11.37 2.32
C SER A 104 1.03 12.67 2.29
N ALA A 105 1.85 12.93 3.31
CA ALA A 105 2.53 14.20 3.53
C ALA A 105 3.94 13.99 4.11
N TYR A 106 4.77 13.25 3.40
CA TYR A 106 6.19 13.09 3.72
C TYR A 106 7.03 13.50 2.50
N PRO A 107 7.75 14.63 2.55
CA PRO A 107 8.39 15.23 1.38
C PRO A 107 9.82 14.72 1.11
N ARG A 108 10.24 13.68 1.77
CA ARG A 108 11.55 13.05 1.60
C ARG A 108 11.44 11.73 0.86
N GLU A 109 12.56 11.22 0.40
CA GLU A 109 12.64 9.88 -0.18
C GLU A 109 12.33 8.81 0.87
N ILE A 110 11.57 7.79 0.48
CA ILE A 110 11.26 6.63 1.30
C ILE A 110 12.10 5.47 0.79
N ASP A 111 12.91 4.88 1.65
CA ASP A 111 13.64 3.66 1.33
C ASP A 111 12.73 2.44 1.51
N PHE A 112 12.07 2.04 0.43
CA PHE A 112 11.19 0.88 0.42
C PHE A 112 11.96 -0.44 0.62
N LYS A 113 13.25 -0.48 0.24
CA LYS A 113 14.08 -1.66 0.46
C LYS A 113 14.35 -1.87 1.95
N ALA A 114 14.69 -0.80 2.67
CA ALA A 114 14.85 -0.87 4.12
C ALA A 114 13.57 -1.37 4.80
N PHE A 115 12.39 -0.87 4.40
CA PHE A 115 11.12 -1.39 4.94
C PHE A 115 10.87 -2.86 4.63
N ALA A 116 11.21 -3.32 3.43
CA ALA A 116 11.07 -4.72 3.06
C ALA A 116 11.99 -5.62 3.88
N GLU A 117 13.26 -5.20 4.07
CA GLU A 117 14.24 -5.92 4.90
C GLU A 117 13.80 -5.98 6.37
N ILE A 118 13.32 -4.87 6.94
CA ILE A 118 12.77 -4.85 8.32
C ILE A 118 11.57 -5.80 8.44
N ALA A 119 10.66 -5.81 7.45
CA ALA A 119 9.51 -6.70 7.47
C ALA A 119 9.95 -8.17 7.42
N GLU A 120 10.89 -8.52 6.54
CA GLU A 120 11.43 -9.87 6.42
C GLU A 120 12.11 -10.34 7.73
N ASP A 121 12.89 -9.47 8.37
CA ASP A 121 13.59 -9.77 9.63
C ASP A 121 12.64 -10.14 10.78
N VAL A 122 11.45 -9.54 10.82
CA VAL A 122 10.45 -9.83 11.86
C VAL A 122 9.38 -10.84 11.43
N GLY A 123 9.46 -11.38 10.20
CA GLY A 123 8.49 -12.31 9.63
C GLY A 123 7.16 -11.67 9.22
N ALA A 124 7.14 -10.34 9.04
CA ALA A 124 5.99 -9.59 8.57
C ALA A 124 5.93 -9.51 7.04
N ARG A 125 4.76 -9.14 6.49
CA ARG A 125 4.66 -8.66 5.11
C ARG A 125 4.85 -7.14 5.07
N SER A 126 5.25 -6.62 3.90
CA SER A 126 5.37 -5.19 3.65
C SER A 126 4.33 -4.71 2.63
N MET A 127 3.75 -3.54 2.86
CA MET A 127 2.86 -2.86 1.91
C MET A 127 3.30 -1.42 1.74
N ALA A 128 3.55 -1.00 0.51
CA ALA A 128 3.82 0.39 0.17
C ALA A 128 2.60 1.06 -0.44
N ASP A 129 2.06 2.09 0.22
CA ASP A 129 1.05 2.98 -0.36
C ASP A 129 1.74 4.18 -1.02
N ILE A 130 1.79 4.16 -2.34
CA ILE A 130 2.44 5.20 -3.14
C ILE A 130 1.45 6.18 -3.78
N ALA A 131 0.24 6.28 -3.28
CA ALA A 131 -0.83 7.08 -3.88
C ALA A 131 -0.39 8.52 -4.19
N HIS A 132 0.40 9.16 -3.33
CA HIS A 132 0.86 10.52 -3.52
C HIS A 132 2.09 10.65 -4.44
N ILE A 133 2.89 9.61 -4.58
CA ILE A 133 4.16 9.62 -5.32
C ILE A 133 4.20 8.65 -6.51
N SER A 134 3.08 8.02 -6.85
CA SER A 134 3.05 7.00 -7.90
C SER A 134 3.55 7.51 -9.26
N GLY A 135 3.25 8.77 -9.61
CA GLY A 135 3.80 9.40 -10.80
C GLY A 135 5.31 9.58 -10.76
N LEU A 136 5.88 9.82 -9.58
CA LEU A 136 7.33 9.91 -9.40
C LEU A 136 7.99 8.53 -9.48
N CYS A 137 7.35 7.51 -8.89
CA CYS A 137 7.84 6.13 -8.94
C CYS A 137 7.88 5.58 -10.37
N CYS A 138 6.80 5.77 -11.16
CA CYS A 138 6.76 5.23 -12.52
C CYS A 138 7.67 5.98 -13.52
N THR A 139 8.13 7.18 -13.18
CA THR A 139 9.07 7.97 -13.99
C THR A 139 10.52 7.87 -13.52
N GLY A 140 10.80 7.13 -12.44
CA GLY A 140 12.13 6.97 -11.87
C GLY A 140 12.65 8.20 -11.10
N LEU A 141 11.78 9.17 -10.78
CA LEU A 141 12.13 10.33 -9.95
C LEU A 141 12.09 10.01 -8.45
N HIS A 142 11.46 8.91 -8.09
CA HIS A 142 11.49 8.29 -6.78
C HIS A 142 11.69 6.79 -6.97
N ASN A 143 12.34 6.10 -6.04
CA ASN A 143 12.47 4.65 -6.11
C ASN A 143 11.08 3.99 -6.11
N SER A 144 10.94 2.85 -6.77
CA SER A 144 9.69 2.10 -6.86
C SER A 144 9.68 0.97 -5.83
N PRO A 145 8.57 0.79 -5.07
CA PRO A 145 8.42 -0.38 -4.19
C PRO A 145 7.97 -1.64 -4.93
N VAL A 146 7.56 -1.53 -6.20
CA VAL A 146 7.03 -2.67 -6.97
C VAL A 146 8.13 -3.70 -7.19
N GLY A 147 7.86 -4.95 -6.80
CA GLY A 147 8.86 -6.02 -6.80
C GLY A 147 9.84 -5.98 -5.63
N VAL A 148 9.74 -4.97 -4.74
CA VAL A 148 10.53 -4.82 -3.51
C VAL A 148 9.67 -5.14 -2.28
N THR A 149 8.54 -4.47 -2.12
CA THR A 149 7.56 -4.77 -1.07
C THR A 149 6.61 -5.88 -1.52
N THR A 150 6.00 -6.60 -0.55
CA THR A 150 5.04 -7.67 -0.83
C THR A 150 3.84 -7.16 -1.62
N TYR A 151 3.33 -5.99 -1.24
CA TYR A 151 2.20 -5.32 -1.90
C TYR A 151 2.54 -3.85 -2.16
N THR A 152 2.04 -3.35 -3.28
CA THR A 152 2.06 -1.91 -3.57
C THR A 152 0.64 -1.46 -3.89
N THR A 153 0.16 -0.44 -3.19
CA THR A 153 -1.15 0.18 -3.45
C THR A 153 -0.99 1.60 -3.96
N SER A 154 -1.96 2.06 -4.72
CA SER A 154 -2.02 3.44 -5.19
C SER A 154 -3.44 3.87 -5.49
N THR A 155 -3.62 5.19 -5.59
CA THR A 155 -4.76 5.79 -6.28
C THR A 155 -4.40 6.10 -7.73
N THR A 156 -5.41 6.21 -8.58
CA THR A 156 -5.21 6.61 -9.98
C THR A 156 -5.42 8.11 -10.23
N HIS A 157 -6.02 8.84 -9.28
CA HIS A 157 -6.49 10.23 -9.45
C HIS A 157 -5.58 11.31 -8.81
N LYS A 158 -4.38 10.96 -8.39
CA LYS A 158 -3.38 11.90 -7.84
C LYS A 158 -2.27 12.13 -8.87
N THR A 159 -1.03 11.77 -8.56
CA THR A 159 0.11 11.98 -9.49
C THR A 159 0.04 11.14 -10.77
N LEU A 160 -0.75 10.06 -10.81
CA LEU A 160 -1.05 9.33 -12.06
C LEU A 160 -2.04 10.06 -12.98
N ARG A 161 -2.75 11.08 -12.49
CA ARG A 161 -3.64 11.97 -13.27
C ARG A 161 -4.77 11.23 -13.98
N GLY A 162 -5.21 10.10 -13.45
CA GLY A 162 -6.29 9.27 -13.98
C GLY A 162 -7.65 9.51 -13.29
N PRO A 163 -8.61 8.62 -13.52
CA PRO A 163 -9.92 8.67 -12.88
C PRO A 163 -9.81 8.33 -11.39
N ARG A 164 -10.82 8.75 -10.60
CA ARG A 164 -10.88 8.37 -9.18
C ARG A 164 -11.04 6.86 -9.03
N GLY A 165 -10.10 6.24 -8.34
CA GLY A 165 -10.08 4.80 -8.08
C GLY A 165 -8.79 4.39 -7.37
N GLY A 166 -8.68 3.11 -7.04
CA GLY A 166 -7.50 2.48 -6.47
C GLY A 166 -6.97 1.35 -7.33
N VAL A 167 -5.73 0.97 -7.08
CA VAL A 167 -5.05 -0.16 -7.71
C VAL A 167 -4.18 -0.88 -6.70
N ILE A 168 -3.96 -2.17 -6.92
CA ILE A 168 -3.05 -3.00 -6.12
C ILE A 168 -2.11 -3.71 -7.08
N MET A 169 -0.84 -3.73 -6.76
CA MET A 169 0.21 -4.47 -7.48
C MET A 169 0.90 -5.43 -6.51
N CYS A 170 1.23 -6.62 -6.99
CA CYS A 170 1.94 -7.63 -6.20
C CYS A 170 2.60 -8.67 -7.11
N ASN A 171 3.40 -9.57 -6.51
CA ASN A 171 3.91 -10.75 -7.21
C ASN A 171 2.80 -11.75 -7.47
N LYS A 172 2.98 -12.63 -8.46
CA LYS A 172 1.96 -13.62 -8.89
C LYS A 172 1.48 -14.54 -7.78
N GLU A 173 2.34 -14.87 -6.84
CA GLU A 173 1.98 -15.76 -5.73
C GLU A 173 0.84 -15.19 -4.86
N TYR A 174 0.73 -13.86 -4.75
CA TYR A 174 -0.29 -13.16 -3.96
C TYR A 174 -1.55 -12.81 -4.78
N ALA A 175 -1.47 -12.91 -6.11
CA ALA A 175 -2.53 -12.47 -7.03
C ALA A 175 -3.91 -13.04 -6.69
N GLY A 176 -3.99 -14.36 -6.48
CA GLY A 176 -5.26 -15.01 -6.18
C GLY A 176 -5.88 -14.62 -4.84
N ALA A 177 -5.06 -14.29 -3.84
CA ALA A 177 -5.55 -13.80 -2.54
C ALA A 177 -6.09 -12.37 -2.68
N ILE A 178 -5.34 -11.50 -3.36
CA ILE A 178 -5.73 -10.11 -3.63
C ILE A 178 -7.03 -10.05 -4.45
N ASP A 179 -7.11 -10.80 -5.55
CA ASP A 179 -8.28 -10.77 -6.41
C ASP A 179 -9.55 -11.21 -5.65
N ARG A 180 -9.46 -12.26 -4.81
CA ARG A 180 -10.57 -12.69 -3.96
C ARG A 180 -10.91 -11.71 -2.85
N ALA A 181 -9.93 -11.04 -2.27
CA ALA A 181 -10.15 -10.02 -1.25
C ALA A 181 -10.87 -8.79 -1.82
N VAL A 182 -10.55 -8.39 -3.04
CA VAL A 182 -11.28 -7.32 -3.73
C VAL A 182 -12.68 -7.78 -4.10
N PHE A 183 -12.82 -8.88 -4.86
CA PHE A 183 -14.10 -9.43 -5.27
C PHE A 183 -14.11 -10.96 -5.07
N PRO A 184 -15.06 -11.51 -4.33
CA PRO A 184 -16.22 -10.85 -3.70
C PRO A 184 -15.97 -10.39 -2.26
N GLY A 185 -14.71 -10.37 -1.79
CA GLY A 185 -14.40 -10.16 -0.38
C GLY A 185 -14.87 -8.81 0.15
N MET A 186 -14.48 -7.71 -0.50
CA MET A 186 -14.77 -6.37 -0.02
C MET A 186 -15.82 -5.63 -0.84
N GLN A 187 -15.88 -5.86 -2.14
CA GLN A 187 -16.81 -5.17 -3.04
C GLN A 187 -17.48 -6.16 -4.00
N GLY A 188 -18.60 -5.71 -4.61
CA GLY A 188 -19.27 -6.41 -5.71
C GLY A 188 -18.60 -6.09 -7.04
N GLY A 189 -19.40 -6.05 -8.12
CA GLY A 189 -18.91 -5.75 -9.47
C GLY A 189 -18.20 -4.39 -9.55
N PRO A 190 -17.14 -4.30 -10.36
CA PRO A 190 -16.37 -3.07 -10.47
C PRO A 190 -17.09 -2.00 -11.28
N LEU A 191 -16.65 -0.76 -11.13
CA LEU A 191 -17.11 0.39 -11.92
C LEU A 191 -16.41 0.37 -13.29
N MET A 192 -17.02 -0.24 -14.29
CA MET A 192 -16.39 -0.50 -15.59
C MET A 192 -16.04 0.78 -16.36
N HIS A 193 -16.81 1.87 -16.19
CA HIS A 193 -16.47 3.18 -16.76
C HIS A 193 -15.20 3.77 -16.16
N VAL A 194 -14.95 3.55 -14.85
CA VAL A 194 -13.70 3.93 -14.19
C VAL A 194 -12.54 3.07 -14.68
N ILE A 195 -12.75 1.75 -14.80
CA ILE A 195 -11.73 0.82 -15.33
C ILE A 195 -11.38 1.19 -16.78
N ALA A 196 -12.38 1.54 -17.60
CA ALA A 196 -12.14 2.01 -18.95
C ALA A 196 -11.29 3.29 -18.99
N ALA A 197 -11.52 4.20 -18.04
CA ALA A 197 -10.71 5.41 -17.93
C ALA A 197 -9.30 5.16 -17.35
N LYS A 198 -9.09 4.08 -16.60
CA LYS A 198 -7.75 3.64 -16.17
C LYS A 198 -6.95 3.02 -17.32
N ALA A 199 -7.65 2.40 -18.29
CA ALA A 199 -7.04 1.77 -19.45
C ALA A 199 -6.50 2.79 -20.46
#